data_794311fb50117c9edeac4ea90698c8b5
#
_entry.id   794311fb50117c9edeac4ea90698c8b5
#
_cell.length_a   1.000
_cell.length_b   1.000
_cell.length_c   1.000
_cell.angle_alpha   90.00
_cell.angle_beta   90.00
_cell.angle_gamma   90.00
#
_symmetry.space_group_name_H-M   'P 1'
#
loop_
_entity.id
_entity.type
_entity.pdbx_description
1 polymer ?
#
loop_
_entity_poly.entity_id
_entity_poly.type
_entity_poly.pdbx_seq_one_letter_code
_entity_poly.pdbx_strand_id
1 'polypeptide(L)'
;MMALEQGIARLVEEFIAAGRPSSRQQNIDDRRAGYVASAVLAGESETRVQVDDITLEGINFRVVSPQNAAGPLPTVIYYHGGCFVSGGFATHDKQLRQLAYESGCRVIAVQYRLAPEQTFPAAHNDAERGAQIIRRHAEPLGVDTSRITLAGDSAGGNLALVTALRLKAAGTWLPAQLILIYPMLDATAASASYISNGEDYIITRDTLLSGYEMYLPATESAHPEYLHRINIWPFTTGFGMSFKLMRSFM
;
A
#
# COMPACT_ATOMS: atom_id res chain seq x y z
N MET A 1 -24.72 -10.25 6.43
CA MET A 1 -23.45 -9.75 6.98
C MET A 1 -22.65 -10.96 7.43
N MET A 2 -21.44 -11.20 6.94
CA MET A 2 -20.58 -12.25 7.52
C MET A 2 -20.14 -11.78 8.91
N ALA A 3 -20.21 -12.67 9.91
CA ALA A 3 -19.71 -12.37 11.24
C ALA A 3 -18.18 -12.14 11.16
N LEU A 4 -17.69 -11.12 11.90
CA LEU A 4 -16.26 -10.93 12.08
C LEU A 4 -15.65 -12.12 12.82
N GLU A 5 -14.41 -12.45 12.51
CA GLU A 5 -13.64 -13.38 13.31
C GLU A 5 -13.51 -12.84 14.75
N GLN A 6 -13.52 -13.72 15.75
CA GLN A 6 -13.67 -13.31 17.16
C GLN A 6 -12.61 -12.32 17.64
N GLY A 7 -11.34 -12.48 17.22
CA GLY A 7 -10.26 -11.57 17.58
C GLY A 7 -10.43 -10.18 16.96
N ILE A 8 -10.90 -10.15 15.71
CA ILE A 8 -11.18 -8.90 14.99
C ILE A 8 -12.40 -8.19 15.60
N ALA A 9 -13.47 -8.93 15.94
CA ALA A 9 -14.64 -8.35 16.57
C ALA A 9 -14.27 -7.63 17.89
N ARG A 10 -13.48 -8.30 18.73
CA ARG A 10 -12.98 -7.72 19.98
C ARG A 10 -12.13 -6.45 19.74
N LEU A 11 -11.23 -6.48 18.77
CA LEU A 11 -10.41 -5.32 18.42
C LEU A 11 -11.28 -4.12 17.99
N VAL A 12 -12.31 -4.37 17.19
CA VAL A 12 -13.27 -3.35 16.74
C VAL A 12 -14.04 -2.78 17.94
N GLU A 13 -14.56 -3.64 18.83
CA GLU A 13 -15.27 -3.22 20.04
C GLU A 13 -14.38 -2.36 20.96
N GLU A 14 -13.14 -2.77 21.21
CA GLU A 14 -12.16 -2.02 21.99
C GLU A 14 -11.83 -0.66 21.34
N PHE A 15 -11.70 -0.62 20.02
CA PHE A 15 -11.44 0.61 19.29
C PHE A 15 -12.60 1.60 19.38
N ILE A 16 -13.85 1.13 19.23
CA ILE A 16 -15.05 1.95 19.34
C ILE A 16 -15.21 2.45 20.81
N ALA A 17 -15.04 1.56 21.78
CA ALA A 17 -15.14 1.90 23.20
C ALA A 17 -14.13 2.97 23.65
N ALA A 18 -12.97 3.04 22.96
CA ALA A 18 -11.96 4.06 23.23
C ALA A 18 -12.42 5.49 22.85
N GLY A 19 -13.52 5.65 22.11
CA GLY A 19 -14.14 6.95 21.81
C GLY A 19 -13.21 7.94 21.10
N ARG A 20 -12.29 7.46 20.27
CA ARG A 20 -11.33 8.32 19.59
C ARG A 20 -12.04 9.25 18.59
N PRO A 21 -11.57 10.51 18.45
CA PRO A 21 -12.12 11.41 17.46
C PRO A 21 -11.95 10.82 16.03
N SER A 22 -12.89 11.11 15.13
CA SER A 22 -12.78 10.67 13.74
C SER A 22 -11.52 11.23 13.09
N SER A 23 -11.00 10.55 12.08
CA SER A 23 -9.81 11.00 11.35
C SER A 23 -9.97 12.40 10.75
N ARG A 24 -11.20 12.84 10.46
CA ARG A 24 -11.51 14.18 9.96
C ARG A 24 -11.34 15.25 11.06
N GLN A 25 -11.53 14.91 12.31
CA GLN A 25 -11.39 15.80 13.47
C GLN A 25 -9.96 15.88 13.98
N GLN A 26 -9.10 14.96 13.59
CA GLN A 26 -7.69 14.95 13.98
C GLN A 26 -6.86 15.84 13.05
N ASN A 27 -5.88 16.53 13.61
CA ASN A 27 -4.83 17.12 12.79
C ASN A 27 -3.97 15.99 12.16
N ILE A 28 -3.22 16.31 11.13
CA ILE A 28 -2.48 15.29 10.37
C ILE A 28 -1.36 14.63 11.20
N ASP A 29 -0.73 15.36 12.09
CA ASP A 29 0.36 14.86 12.92
C ASP A 29 -0.16 13.85 13.95
N ASP A 30 -1.28 14.14 14.61
CA ASP A 30 -1.95 13.22 15.54
C ASP A 30 -2.44 11.95 14.82
N ARG A 31 -2.99 12.10 13.61
CA ARG A 31 -3.40 10.97 12.77
C ARG A 31 -2.22 10.07 12.42
N ARG A 32 -1.08 10.65 12.02
CA ARG A 32 0.16 9.93 11.72
C ARG A 32 0.74 9.25 12.95
N ALA A 33 0.81 9.97 14.07
CA ALA A 33 1.28 9.43 15.35
C ALA A 33 0.41 8.26 15.83
N GLY A 34 -0.91 8.39 15.73
CA GLY A 34 -1.85 7.31 16.04
C GLY A 34 -1.66 6.08 15.18
N TYR A 35 -1.38 6.25 13.89
CA TYR A 35 -1.09 5.14 12.98
C TYR A 35 0.22 4.43 13.36
N VAL A 36 1.28 5.17 13.65
CA VAL A 36 2.55 4.59 14.13
C VAL A 36 2.33 3.82 15.43
N ALA A 37 1.59 4.40 16.38
CA ALA A 37 1.28 3.73 17.65
C ALA A 37 0.50 2.42 17.46
N SER A 38 -0.34 2.31 16.43
CA SER A 38 -1.10 1.10 16.13
C SER A 38 -0.24 -0.06 15.60
N ALA A 39 1.01 0.19 15.18
CA ALA A 39 1.93 -0.85 14.68
C ALA A 39 2.23 -1.95 15.73
N VAL A 40 1.98 -1.67 17.02
CA VAL A 40 2.08 -2.68 18.09
C VAL A 40 1.11 -3.85 17.86
N LEU A 41 -0.04 -3.61 17.25
CA LEU A 41 -1.07 -4.62 16.96
C LEU A 41 -0.60 -5.68 15.95
N ALA A 42 0.43 -5.40 15.17
CA ALA A 42 1.01 -6.37 14.23
C ALA A 42 1.90 -7.44 14.93
N GLY A 43 1.89 -7.49 16.27
CA GLY A 43 2.65 -8.48 17.03
C GLY A 43 4.15 -8.18 17.12
N GLU A 44 4.97 -9.22 17.26
CA GLU A 44 6.42 -9.08 17.33
C GLU A 44 7.06 -8.96 15.94
N SER A 45 8.24 -8.32 15.89
CA SER A 45 8.97 -8.18 14.63
C SER A 45 9.74 -9.46 14.31
N GLU A 46 9.65 -9.91 13.06
CA GLU A 46 10.50 -11.00 12.56
C GLU A 46 11.97 -10.55 12.53
N THR A 47 12.84 -11.33 13.17
CA THR A 47 14.27 -11.02 13.32
C THR A 47 15.18 -11.81 12.39
N ARG A 48 14.66 -12.83 11.69
CA ARG A 48 15.40 -13.69 10.76
C ARG A 48 15.52 -13.09 9.36
N VAL A 49 15.51 -11.77 9.28
CA VAL A 49 15.72 -10.99 8.06
C VAL A 49 16.73 -9.88 8.30
N GLN A 50 17.39 -9.45 7.24
CA GLN A 50 18.24 -8.26 7.24
C GLN A 50 17.40 -7.07 6.75
N VAL A 51 17.61 -5.90 7.36
CA VAL A 51 16.91 -4.65 6.99
C VAL A 51 17.93 -3.56 6.78
N ASP A 52 17.88 -2.93 5.61
CA ASP A 52 18.74 -1.82 5.24
C ASP A 52 17.87 -0.65 4.72
N ASP A 53 18.05 0.53 5.28
CA ASP A 53 17.45 1.77 4.76
C ASP A 53 18.46 2.46 3.86
N ILE A 54 18.07 2.71 2.60
CA ILE A 54 18.93 3.30 1.57
C ILE A 54 18.24 4.45 0.86
N THR A 55 19.02 5.36 0.31
CA THR A 55 18.51 6.43 -0.55
C THR A 55 19.12 6.29 -1.94
N LEU A 56 18.29 6.19 -2.96
CA LEU A 56 18.71 6.16 -4.37
C LEU A 56 17.95 7.23 -5.14
N GLU A 57 18.68 8.05 -5.87
CA GLU A 57 18.12 9.12 -6.72
C GLU A 57 17.09 10.02 -5.98
N GLY A 58 17.30 10.24 -4.66
CA GLY A 58 16.45 11.11 -3.83
C GLY A 58 15.14 10.45 -3.32
N ILE A 59 14.96 9.15 -3.51
CA ILE A 59 13.88 8.37 -2.89
C ILE A 59 14.50 7.44 -1.83
N ASN A 60 13.85 7.37 -0.67
CA ASN A 60 14.23 6.44 0.40
C ASN A 60 13.54 5.10 0.19
N PHE A 61 14.29 4.03 0.43
CA PHE A 61 13.81 2.67 0.35
C PHE A 61 14.19 1.90 1.61
N ARG A 62 13.30 1.02 2.06
CA ARG A 62 13.63 -0.02 3.03
C ARG A 62 13.76 -1.35 2.31
N VAL A 63 14.95 -1.94 2.34
CA VAL A 63 15.25 -3.24 1.76
C VAL A 63 15.22 -4.28 2.87
N VAL A 64 14.32 -5.24 2.76
CA VAL A 64 14.21 -6.37 3.69
C VAL A 64 14.56 -7.64 2.92
N SER A 65 15.58 -8.34 3.38
CA SER A 65 16.09 -9.54 2.72
C SER A 65 16.06 -10.74 3.67
N PRO A 66 15.75 -11.94 3.19
CA PRO A 66 15.98 -13.16 3.95
C PRO A 66 17.46 -13.25 4.38
N GLN A 67 17.72 -13.76 5.59
CA GLN A 67 19.09 -14.01 6.02
C GLN A 67 19.78 -15.01 5.08
N ASN A 68 21.07 -14.79 4.83
CA ASN A 68 21.90 -15.65 3.97
C ASN A 68 21.42 -15.73 2.50
N ALA A 69 20.67 -14.72 2.04
CA ALA A 69 20.28 -14.63 0.65
C ALA A 69 21.51 -14.55 -0.28
N ALA A 70 21.63 -15.50 -1.20
CA ALA A 70 22.70 -15.54 -2.20
C ALA A 70 22.14 -15.24 -3.59
N GLY A 71 22.78 -14.32 -4.32
CA GLY A 71 22.40 -13.96 -5.68
C GLY A 71 21.12 -13.12 -5.80
N PRO A 72 20.66 -12.91 -7.04
CA PRO A 72 19.43 -12.15 -7.30
C PRO A 72 18.19 -12.91 -6.82
N LEU A 73 17.33 -12.24 -6.05
CA LEU A 73 16.10 -12.81 -5.51
C LEU A 73 14.86 -12.30 -6.26
N PRO A 74 13.77 -13.09 -6.29
CA PRO A 74 12.44 -12.54 -6.57
C PRO A 74 12.20 -11.37 -5.65
N THR A 75 11.63 -10.29 -6.19
CA THR A 75 11.54 -9.04 -5.42
C THR A 75 10.12 -8.51 -5.42
N VAL A 76 9.64 -8.17 -4.22
CA VAL A 76 8.38 -7.47 -4.02
C VAL A 76 8.70 -5.99 -3.82
N ILE A 77 8.27 -5.13 -4.72
CA ILE A 77 8.26 -3.68 -4.52
C ILE A 77 6.95 -3.34 -3.81
N TYR A 78 7.05 -2.83 -2.59
CA TYR A 78 5.90 -2.63 -1.72
C TYR A 78 5.59 -1.14 -1.51
N TYR A 79 4.32 -0.80 -1.65
CA TYR A 79 3.76 0.51 -1.34
C TYR A 79 2.83 0.38 -0.14
N HIS A 80 3.10 1.15 0.92
CA HIS A 80 2.32 1.10 2.15
C HIS A 80 0.95 1.75 2.02
N GLY A 81 0.00 1.36 2.86
CA GLY A 81 -1.29 2.01 3.03
C GLY A 81 -1.23 3.28 3.86
N GLY A 82 -2.38 3.90 4.08
CA GLY A 82 -2.52 5.11 4.91
C GLY A 82 -3.21 6.27 4.21
N CYS A 83 -4.11 5.98 3.26
CA CYS A 83 -4.96 6.95 2.55
C CYS A 83 -4.15 8.06 1.83
N PHE A 84 -2.92 7.80 1.41
CA PHE A 84 -1.97 8.77 0.82
C PHE A 84 -1.52 9.90 1.77
N VAL A 85 -1.97 9.92 3.02
CA VAL A 85 -1.71 11.00 3.99
C VAL A 85 -0.89 10.55 5.19
N SER A 86 -0.77 9.26 5.41
CA SER A 86 -0.06 8.66 6.55
C SER A 86 0.61 7.34 6.13
N GLY A 87 1.33 6.72 7.05
CA GLY A 87 2.06 5.49 6.80
C GLY A 87 3.54 5.72 6.48
N GLY A 88 4.28 4.64 6.40
CA GLY A 88 5.71 4.64 6.16
C GLY A 88 6.39 3.39 6.70
N PHE A 89 7.71 3.40 6.75
CA PHE A 89 8.47 2.25 7.23
C PHE A 89 8.11 1.85 8.67
N ALA A 90 7.87 2.83 9.55
CA ALA A 90 7.54 2.56 10.94
C ALA A 90 6.21 1.84 11.12
N THR A 91 5.22 2.11 10.27
CA THR A 91 3.90 1.49 10.34
C THR A 91 3.85 0.09 9.73
N HIS A 92 4.75 -0.21 8.78
CA HIS A 92 4.72 -1.44 7.99
C HIS A 92 5.94 -2.36 8.20
N ASP A 93 6.89 -2.00 9.09
CA ASP A 93 8.11 -2.77 9.31
C ASP A 93 7.85 -4.26 9.56
N LYS A 94 6.91 -4.56 10.45
CA LYS A 94 6.60 -5.94 10.84
C LYS A 94 6.04 -6.76 9.68
N GLN A 95 5.12 -6.18 8.90
CA GLN A 95 4.55 -6.82 7.72
C GLN A 95 5.60 -7.07 6.64
N LEU A 96 6.48 -6.08 6.40
CA LEU A 96 7.55 -6.21 5.40
C LEU A 96 8.54 -7.32 5.79
N ARG A 97 8.91 -7.40 7.07
CA ARG A 97 9.79 -8.45 7.60
C ARG A 97 9.14 -9.82 7.49
N GLN A 98 7.88 -9.95 7.92
CA GLN A 98 7.15 -11.22 7.83
C GLN A 98 7.00 -11.65 6.37
N LEU A 99 6.66 -10.70 5.48
CA LEU A 99 6.53 -10.99 4.05
C LEU A 99 7.86 -11.50 3.46
N ALA A 100 8.99 -10.86 3.78
CA ALA A 100 10.30 -11.29 3.29
C ALA A 100 10.67 -12.68 3.81
N TYR A 101 10.44 -12.93 5.10
CA TYR A 101 10.74 -14.20 5.73
C TYR A 101 9.91 -15.36 5.15
N GLU A 102 8.58 -15.21 5.11
CA GLU A 102 7.68 -16.27 4.67
C GLU A 102 7.76 -16.56 3.16
N SER A 103 7.99 -15.52 2.35
CA SER A 103 8.06 -15.69 0.90
C SER A 103 9.44 -16.07 0.38
N GLY A 104 10.49 -15.85 1.17
CA GLY A 104 11.88 -15.95 0.69
C GLY A 104 12.26 -14.90 -0.35
N CYS A 105 11.40 -13.91 -0.59
CA CYS A 105 11.64 -12.81 -1.52
C CYS A 105 12.40 -11.66 -0.85
N ARG A 106 13.08 -10.85 -1.64
CA ARG A 106 13.47 -9.51 -1.21
C ARG A 106 12.25 -8.62 -1.25
N VAL A 107 12.01 -7.83 -0.19
CA VAL A 107 10.95 -6.84 -0.14
C VAL A 107 11.58 -5.46 -0.10
N ILE A 108 11.24 -4.59 -1.06
CA ILE A 108 11.74 -3.22 -1.12
C ILE A 108 10.55 -2.27 -1.02
N ALA A 109 10.41 -1.64 0.15
CA ALA A 109 9.37 -0.65 0.37
C ALA A 109 9.83 0.73 -0.12
N VAL A 110 8.92 1.45 -0.76
CA VAL A 110 9.14 2.78 -1.33
C VAL A 110 8.56 3.82 -0.38
N GLN A 111 9.38 4.78 0.06
CA GLN A 111 8.92 5.95 0.81
C GLN A 111 8.44 7.00 -0.19
N TYR A 112 7.17 6.97 -0.52
CA TYR A 112 6.56 7.97 -1.39
C TYR A 112 6.09 9.19 -0.58
N ARG A 113 5.98 10.36 -1.25
CA ARG A 113 5.52 11.61 -0.62
C ARG A 113 4.05 11.55 -0.25
N LEU A 114 3.71 12.16 0.88
CA LEU A 114 2.38 12.15 1.46
C LEU A 114 1.67 13.50 1.31
N ALA A 115 0.36 13.46 1.23
CA ALA A 115 -0.51 14.62 1.40
C ALA A 115 -0.75 14.90 2.90
N PRO A 116 -1.13 16.11 3.29
CA PRO A 116 -1.47 17.26 2.41
C PRO A 116 -0.25 18.01 1.87
N GLU A 117 0.97 17.73 2.35
CA GLU A 117 2.19 18.46 1.93
C GLU A 117 2.46 18.30 0.43
N GLN A 118 2.14 17.13 -0.11
CA GLN A 118 2.32 16.80 -1.52
C GLN A 118 1.08 16.08 -2.04
N THR A 119 0.22 16.85 -2.67
CA THR A 119 -1.04 16.32 -3.24
C THR A 119 -0.79 15.51 -4.50
N PHE A 120 -1.86 14.95 -5.06
CA PHE A 120 -1.82 14.25 -6.34
C PHE A 120 -1.13 15.12 -7.42
N PRO A 121 -0.27 14.54 -8.29
CA PRO A 121 0.06 13.12 -8.42
C PRO A 121 1.38 12.70 -7.73
N ALA A 122 1.83 13.39 -6.69
CA ALA A 122 3.16 13.20 -6.11
C ALA A 122 3.45 11.75 -5.70
N ALA A 123 2.54 11.11 -4.93
CA ALA A 123 2.72 9.72 -4.50
C ALA A 123 2.79 8.74 -5.69
N HIS A 124 1.98 8.95 -6.72
CA HIS A 124 1.98 8.12 -7.93
C HIS A 124 3.27 8.27 -8.73
N ASN A 125 3.77 9.49 -8.84
CA ASN A 125 5.03 9.75 -9.52
C ASN A 125 6.22 9.10 -8.78
N ASP A 126 6.20 9.16 -7.45
CA ASP A 126 7.23 8.54 -6.62
C ASP A 126 7.14 7.00 -6.67
N ALA A 127 5.94 6.45 -6.71
CA ALA A 127 5.73 5.01 -6.81
C ALA A 127 6.28 4.45 -8.13
N GLU A 128 5.95 5.08 -9.26
CA GLU A 128 6.46 4.70 -10.56
C GLU A 128 7.98 4.90 -10.65
N ARG A 129 8.48 6.08 -10.24
CA ARG A 129 9.90 6.39 -10.23
C ARG A 129 10.67 5.41 -9.34
N GLY A 130 10.14 5.08 -8.16
CA GLY A 130 10.73 4.09 -7.25
C GLY A 130 10.89 2.72 -7.89
N ALA A 131 9.84 2.23 -8.57
CA ALA A 131 9.91 0.95 -9.30
C ALA A 131 10.96 0.98 -10.41
N GLN A 132 11.05 2.08 -11.15
CA GLN A 132 12.06 2.24 -12.21
C GLN A 132 13.48 2.32 -11.63
N ILE A 133 13.70 3.01 -10.51
CA ILE A 133 14.99 3.08 -9.81
C ILE A 133 15.43 1.68 -9.37
N ILE A 134 14.55 0.93 -8.69
CA ILE A 134 14.86 -0.43 -8.24
C ILE A 134 15.27 -1.30 -9.42
N ARG A 135 14.58 -1.22 -10.55
CA ARG A 135 14.93 -1.99 -11.74
C ARG A 135 16.28 -1.57 -12.34
N ARG A 136 16.60 -0.27 -12.40
CA ARG A 136 17.90 0.22 -12.89
C ARG A 136 19.07 -0.21 -12.00
N HIS A 137 18.83 -0.26 -10.68
CA HIS A 137 19.81 -0.67 -9.68
C HIS A 137 19.67 -2.15 -9.28
N ALA A 138 19.12 -2.98 -10.15
CA ALA A 138 18.80 -4.38 -9.84
C ALA A 138 20.01 -5.20 -9.39
N GLU A 139 21.16 -5.04 -10.06
CA GLU A 139 22.37 -5.79 -9.76
C GLU A 139 22.90 -5.50 -8.35
N PRO A 140 23.22 -4.26 -7.96
CA PRO A 140 23.67 -3.96 -6.60
C PRO A 140 22.61 -4.23 -5.53
N LEU A 141 21.33 -4.16 -5.86
CA LEU A 141 20.23 -4.52 -4.97
C LEU A 141 19.95 -6.03 -4.92
N GLY A 142 20.61 -6.84 -5.73
CA GLY A 142 20.35 -8.27 -5.83
C GLY A 142 18.91 -8.61 -6.24
N VAL A 143 18.35 -7.87 -7.18
CA VAL A 143 16.97 -8.01 -7.69
C VAL A 143 16.99 -8.85 -8.96
N ASP A 144 16.15 -9.90 -9.01
CA ASP A 144 15.86 -10.59 -10.25
C ASP A 144 14.80 -9.82 -11.05
N THR A 145 15.22 -9.15 -12.10
CA THR A 145 14.33 -8.29 -12.91
C THR A 145 13.25 -9.06 -13.68
N SER A 146 13.36 -10.38 -13.79
CA SER A 146 12.32 -11.23 -14.39
C SER A 146 11.22 -11.61 -13.41
N ARG A 147 11.45 -11.42 -12.08
CA ARG A 147 10.56 -11.82 -11.00
C ARG A 147 10.26 -10.64 -10.05
N ILE A 148 9.86 -9.51 -10.62
CA ILE A 148 9.41 -8.34 -9.84
C ILE A 148 7.90 -8.40 -9.68
N THR A 149 7.44 -8.31 -8.44
CA THR A 149 6.04 -8.14 -8.06
C THR A 149 5.82 -6.72 -7.54
N LEU A 150 4.79 -6.03 -7.98
CA LEU A 150 4.31 -4.81 -7.31
C LEU A 150 3.22 -5.19 -6.32
N ALA A 151 3.34 -4.71 -5.10
CA ALA A 151 2.40 -5.02 -4.03
C ALA A 151 2.09 -3.79 -3.19
N GLY A 152 0.93 -3.80 -2.55
CA GLY A 152 0.57 -2.78 -1.57
C GLY A 152 -0.82 -2.99 -1.00
N ASP A 153 -1.05 -2.38 0.15
CA ASP A 153 -2.32 -2.38 0.85
C ASP A 153 -3.02 -1.03 0.74
N SER A 154 -4.33 -1.01 0.65
CA SER A 154 -5.15 0.21 0.67
C SER A 154 -4.71 1.23 -0.40
N ALA A 155 -4.26 2.43 -0.01
CA ALA A 155 -3.64 3.41 -0.92
C ALA A 155 -2.43 2.84 -1.66
N GLY A 156 -1.62 2.01 -1.00
CA GLY A 156 -0.48 1.33 -1.63
C GLY A 156 -0.90 0.33 -2.70
N GLY A 157 -2.04 -0.33 -2.52
CA GLY A 157 -2.63 -1.19 -3.55
C GLY A 157 -3.06 -0.40 -4.80
N ASN A 158 -3.59 0.81 -4.61
CA ASN A 158 -3.85 1.73 -5.72
C ASN A 158 -2.53 2.11 -6.43
N LEU A 159 -1.50 2.51 -5.67
CA LEU A 159 -0.19 2.85 -6.23
C LEU A 159 0.42 1.70 -7.04
N ALA A 160 0.34 0.46 -6.54
CA ALA A 160 0.85 -0.72 -7.25
C ALA A 160 0.15 -0.92 -8.60
N LEU A 161 -1.18 -0.81 -8.61
CA LEU A 161 -1.97 -0.95 -9.84
C LEU A 161 -1.68 0.16 -10.84
N VAL A 162 -1.74 1.43 -10.40
CA VAL A 162 -1.50 2.57 -11.29
C VAL A 162 -0.06 2.56 -11.83
N THR A 163 0.93 2.20 -11.01
CA THR A 163 2.31 2.03 -11.48
C THR A 163 2.39 1.00 -12.60
N ALA A 164 1.76 -0.17 -12.46
CA ALA A 164 1.75 -1.17 -13.53
C ALA A 164 1.08 -0.68 -14.81
N LEU A 165 -0.04 0.06 -14.67
CA LEU A 165 -0.73 0.65 -15.83
C LEU A 165 0.13 1.70 -16.55
N ARG A 166 0.83 2.56 -15.80
CA ARG A 166 1.73 3.57 -16.36
C ARG A 166 2.92 2.94 -17.06
N LEU A 167 3.55 1.93 -16.46
CA LEU A 167 4.65 1.17 -17.08
C LEU A 167 4.18 0.49 -18.39
N LYS A 168 2.96 -0.06 -18.40
CA LYS A 168 2.36 -0.63 -19.61
C LYS A 168 2.13 0.43 -20.69
N ALA A 169 1.56 1.56 -20.34
CA ALA A 169 1.29 2.66 -21.25
C ALA A 169 2.58 3.24 -21.85
N ALA A 170 3.66 3.31 -21.05
CA ALA A 170 4.99 3.74 -21.50
C ALA A 170 5.73 2.70 -22.35
N GLY A 171 5.21 1.48 -22.50
CA GLY A 171 5.85 0.40 -23.26
C GLY A 171 7.20 -0.02 -22.71
N THR A 172 7.46 0.16 -21.42
CA THR A 172 8.76 -0.12 -20.80
C THR A 172 8.87 -1.58 -20.36
N TRP A 173 8.54 -1.87 -19.12
CA TRP A 173 8.55 -3.23 -18.59
C TRP A 173 7.28 -3.48 -17.78
N LEU A 174 6.98 -4.74 -17.54
CA LEU A 174 5.82 -5.12 -16.74
C LEU A 174 6.26 -5.95 -15.54
N PRO A 175 5.63 -5.76 -14.36
CA PRO A 175 5.84 -6.65 -13.24
C PRO A 175 5.32 -8.06 -13.59
N ALA A 176 5.98 -9.08 -13.04
CA ALA A 176 5.54 -10.47 -13.21
C ALA A 176 4.19 -10.72 -12.51
N GLN A 177 3.93 -10.00 -11.42
CA GLN A 177 2.71 -10.14 -10.61
C GLN A 177 2.29 -8.81 -9.98
N LEU A 178 1.00 -8.72 -9.64
CA LEU A 178 0.42 -7.67 -8.79
C LEU A 178 -0.24 -8.32 -7.58
N ILE A 179 0.03 -7.79 -6.38
CA ILE A 179 -0.64 -8.17 -5.13
C ILE A 179 -1.32 -6.92 -4.58
N LEU A 180 -2.64 -6.86 -4.72
CA LEU A 180 -3.46 -5.74 -4.31
C LEU A 180 -4.27 -6.13 -3.06
N ILE A 181 -3.89 -5.58 -1.90
CA ILE A 181 -4.50 -5.89 -0.62
C ILE A 181 -5.53 -4.80 -0.33
N TYR A 182 -6.82 -5.14 -0.33
CA TYR A 182 -7.97 -4.21 -0.15
C TYR A 182 -7.73 -2.82 -0.75
N PRO A 183 -7.40 -2.70 -2.05
CA PRO A 183 -6.93 -1.46 -2.65
C PRO A 183 -8.00 -0.37 -2.66
N MET A 184 -7.59 0.88 -2.44
CA MET A 184 -8.45 2.05 -2.59
C MET A 184 -8.65 2.35 -4.08
N LEU A 185 -9.77 1.93 -4.68
CA LEU A 185 -10.04 2.04 -6.12
C LEU A 185 -11.26 2.92 -6.47
N ASP A 186 -11.97 3.41 -5.46
CA ASP A 186 -13.17 4.24 -5.65
C ASP A 186 -13.14 5.46 -4.74
N ALA A 187 -12.77 6.60 -5.31
CA ALA A 187 -12.76 7.88 -4.59
C ALA A 187 -14.16 8.43 -4.30
N THR A 188 -15.21 7.89 -4.91
CA THR A 188 -16.60 8.30 -4.65
C THR A 188 -17.13 7.72 -3.35
N ALA A 189 -16.52 6.63 -2.86
CA ALA A 189 -16.95 5.87 -1.69
C ALA A 189 -18.47 5.57 -1.72
N ALA A 190 -18.99 5.21 -2.90
CA ALA A 190 -20.43 5.07 -3.16
C ALA A 190 -20.88 3.59 -3.25
N SER A 191 -19.98 2.62 -3.17
CA SER A 191 -20.37 1.22 -3.22
C SER A 191 -21.19 0.80 -1.98
N ALA A 192 -21.97 -0.27 -2.11
CA ALA A 192 -22.85 -0.74 -1.03
C ALA A 192 -22.08 -1.02 0.28
N SER A 193 -20.84 -1.53 0.22
CA SER A 193 -20.02 -1.79 1.41
C SER A 193 -19.54 -0.51 2.09
N TYR A 194 -19.31 0.58 1.36
CA TYR A 194 -19.01 1.88 1.96
C TYR A 194 -20.18 2.44 2.78
N ILE A 195 -21.40 2.07 2.38
CA ILE A 195 -22.61 2.50 3.10
C ILE A 195 -22.89 1.58 4.29
N SER A 196 -22.88 0.25 4.07
CA SER A 196 -23.25 -0.72 5.10
C SER A 196 -22.20 -0.89 6.22
N ASN A 197 -20.92 -0.64 5.92
CA ASN A 197 -19.79 -0.80 6.82
C ASN A 197 -19.00 0.51 6.99
N GLY A 198 -19.64 1.64 6.71
CA GLY A 198 -19.00 2.95 6.74
C GLY A 198 -18.83 3.53 8.13
N GLU A 199 -19.51 2.97 9.13
CA GLU A 199 -19.48 3.36 10.53
C GLU A 199 -19.22 2.13 11.39
N ASP A 200 -18.90 2.35 12.67
CA ASP A 200 -18.71 1.28 13.67
C ASP A 200 -17.59 0.26 13.34
N TYR A 201 -16.58 0.69 12.60
CA TYR A 201 -15.36 -0.07 12.31
C TYR A 201 -14.12 0.80 12.56
N ILE A 202 -12.91 0.17 12.52
CA ILE A 202 -11.63 0.89 12.70
C ILE A 202 -11.38 1.86 11.54
N ILE A 203 -11.66 1.42 10.31
CA ILE A 203 -11.59 2.24 9.10
C ILE A 203 -13.01 2.58 8.66
N THR A 204 -13.39 3.84 8.83
CA THR A 204 -14.71 4.34 8.45
C THR A 204 -14.70 4.96 7.06
N ARG A 205 -15.89 5.11 6.47
CA ARG A 205 -16.07 5.86 5.23
C ARG A 205 -15.51 7.29 5.34
N ASP A 206 -15.75 7.95 6.47
CA ASP A 206 -15.24 9.30 6.74
C ASP A 206 -13.71 9.36 6.76
N THR A 207 -13.05 8.33 7.34
CA THR A 207 -11.60 8.20 7.31
C THR A 207 -11.05 8.16 5.87
N LEU A 208 -11.70 7.38 4.99
CA LEU A 208 -11.27 7.24 3.60
C LEU A 208 -11.52 8.51 2.79
N LEU A 209 -12.70 9.12 2.93
CA LEU A 209 -13.05 10.38 2.28
C LEU A 209 -12.14 11.52 2.70
N SER A 210 -11.83 11.64 4.00
CA SER A 210 -10.90 12.67 4.50
C SER A 210 -9.49 12.53 3.90
N GLY A 211 -9.04 11.28 3.65
CA GLY A 211 -7.78 11.03 2.97
C GLY A 211 -7.80 11.48 1.51
N TYR A 212 -8.87 11.14 0.79
CA TYR A 212 -9.04 11.61 -0.59
C TYR A 212 -9.13 13.13 -0.70
N GLU A 213 -9.86 13.80 0.21
CA GLU A 213 -9.97 15.26 0.23
C GLU A 213 -8.63 15.96 0.43
N MET A 214 -7.75 15.41 1.27
CA MET A 214 -6.40 15.93 1.46
C MET A 214 -5.49 15.64 0.26
N TYR A 215 -5.70 14.51 -0.42
CA TYR A 215 -4.82 14.07 -1.49
C TYR A 215 -5.22 14.61 -2.85
N LEU A 216 -6.52 14.69 -3.14
CA LEU A 216 -7.06 15.13 -4.44
C LEU A 216 -7.44 16.60 -4.39
N PRO A 217 -6.74 17.49 -5.11
CA PRO A 217 -7.24 18.85 -5.30
C PRO A 217 -8.65 18.82 -5.92
N ALA A 218 -9.49 19.77 -5.58
CA ALA A 218 -10.87 19.84 -6.08
C ALA A 218 -10.98 19.80 -7.62
N THR A 219 -9.97 20.31 -8.32
CA THR A 219 -9.86 20.30 -9.78
C THR A 219 -9.47 18.95 -10.37
N GLU A 220 -8.91 18.06 -9.56
CA GLU A 220 -8.36 16.76 -9.99
C GLU A 220 -9.28 15.58 -9.62
N SER A 221 -10.37 15.85 -8.91
CA SER A 221 -11.34 14.81 -8.50
C SER A 221 -11.95 14.04 -9.68
N ALA A 222 -11.81 14.56 -10.91
CA ALA A 222 -12.26 13.95 -12.15
C ALA A 222 -11.17 13.17 -12.92
N HIS A 223 -9.94 13.01 -12.37
CA HIS A 223 -8.86 12.35 -13.10
C HIS A 223 -9.09 10.83 -13.25
N PRO A 224 -8.89 10.22 -14.44
CA PRO A 224 -9.16 8.80 -14.69
C PRO A 224 -8.43 7.81 -13.75
N GLU A 225 -7.29 8.18 -13.20
CA GLU A 225 -6.54 7.35 -12.24
C GLU A 225 -7.24 7.22 -10.88
N TYR A 226 -8.30 8.01 -10.62
CA TYR A 226 -9.08 8.01 -9.38
C TYR A 226 -10.55 7.79 -9.58
N LEU A 227 -11.04 8.20 -10.76
CA LEU A 227 -12.45 8.11 -11.06
C LEU A 227 -12.79 6.72 -11.56
N HIS A 228 -13.79 6.21 -10.91
CA HIS A 228 -14.59 5.10 -11.34
C HIS A 228 -13.84 3.80 -11.59
N ARG A 229 -14.22 2.80 -10.77
CA ARG A 229 -14.08 1.38 -11.08
C ARG A 229 -13.09 1.22 -12.22
N ILE A 230 -11.83 1.13 -11.92
CA ILE A 230 -10.86 0.81 -12.97
C ILE A 230 -11.52 -0.33 -13.72
N ASN A 231 -12.01 -0.05 -14.92
CA ASN A 231 -12.64 -1.04 -15.74
C ASN A 231 -11.51 -1.92 -16.23
N ILE A 232 -11.11 -2.85 -15.36
CA ILE A 232 -9.95 -3.75 -15.55
C ILE A 232 -10.21 -4.65 -16.76
N TRP A 233 -11.45 -4.70 -17.21
CA TRP A 233 -11.89 -5.57 -18.30
C TRP A 233 -11.09 -5.44 -19.61
N PRO A 234 -10.68 -4.27 -20.10
CA PRO A 234 -9.85 -4.21 -21.29
C PRO A 234 -8.38 -4.62 -21.07
N PHE A 235 -7.93 -4.71 -19.82
CA PHE A 235 -6.53 -4.96 -19.47
C PHE A 235 -6.23 -6.42 -19.11
N THR A 236 -7.25 -7.27 -19.01
CA THR A 236 -7.08 -8.70 -18.69
C THR A 236 -6.56 -9.54 -19.85
N THR A 237 -6.65 -9.05 -21.08
CA THR A 237 -6.08 -9.71 -22.26
C THR A 237 -4.61 -9.35 -22.44
N GLY A 238 -3.73 -10.05 -21.75
CA GLY A 238 -2.27 -9.85 -21.88
C GLY A 238 -1.49 -9.89 -20.57
N PHE A 239 -2.17 -9.91 -19.44
CA PHE A 239 -1.60 -10.29 -18.16
C PHE A 239 -2.09 -11.70 -17.80
N GLY A 240 -1.18 -12.63 -17.53
CA GLY A 240 -1.49 -13.81 -16.72
C GLY A 240 -1.77 -13.39 -15.28
N MET A 241 -2.79 -12.55 -15.07
CA MET A 241 -3.13 -12.03 -13.75
C MET A 241 -3.88 -13.10 -12.98
N SER A 242 -3.18 -13.79 -12.10
CA SER A 242 -3.81 -14.52 -11.00
C SER A 242 -4.28 -13.50 -9.96
N PHE A 243 -5.54 -13.11 -10.02
CA PHE A 243 -6.19 -12.37 -8.93
C PHE A 243 -6.40 -13.33 -7.76
N LYS A 244 -5.42 -13.45 -6.87
CA LYS A 244 -5.69 -13.93 -5.53
C LYS A 244 -6.24 -12.76 -4.73
N LEU A 245 -7.56 -12.58 -4.80
CA LEU A 245 -8.28 -11.78 -3.83
C LEU A 245 -8.11 -12.52 -2.49
N MET A 246 -7.21 -12.06 -1.64
CA MET A 246 -7.19 -12.50 -0.24
C MET A 246 -8.46 -11.94 0.42
N ARG A 247 -9.55 -12.74 0.38
CA ARG A 247 -10.83 -12.45 1.06
C ARG A 247 -10.79 -12.69 2.57
N SER A 248 -9.62 -12.90 3.14
CA SER A 248 -9.49 -13.34 4.53
C SER A 248 -8.63 -12.39 5.34
N PHE A 249 -9.05 -11.15 5.49
CA PHE A 249 -8.63 -10.22 6.56
C PHE A 249 -9.56 -9.00 6.52
N MET A 250 -10.85 -9.23 6.75
CA MET A 250 -11.78 -8.22 7.25
C MET A 250 -12.63 -8.87 8.32
#